data_3a259f68e2209859bda5bf4cdc407e60
#
_entry.id   3a259f68e2209859bda5bf4cdc407e60
#
_cell.length_a   1.000
_cell.length_b   1.000
_cell.length_c   1.000
_cell.angle_alpha   90.00
_cell.angle_beta   90.00
_cell.angle_gamma   90.00
#
_symmetry.space_group_name_H-M   'P 1'
#
loop_
_entity.id
_entity.type
_entity.pdbx_description
1 polymer ?
#
loop_
_entity_poly.entity_id
_entity_poly.type
_entity_poly.pdbx_seq_one_letter_code
_entity_poly.pdbx_strand_id
1 'polypeptide(L)'
;MDGDMRLRFPGLMEETLPSGNLRYRVRVKGQKTRKITLPIGPEHPDFQEAYSAGRRGERYASSNIVDRVEAGTVGWLVRSYMTHLEQMVATGSASALTLKQRRGFADRLLQRQSSTGRSSGQPYKNLPMLIPEAELLALVDDMMATPGAAKNMMKFIKAMYAWAVPRKHCAYNPAAGINVAYKSKGGATPWTISDLEKFRARHPFGSMAHLTLTLFMFTACRISCAVTLGRSMEQTIHGEPWLAWQPIKAGSRPVEIPILPPLLKAIRAQTLIGPTYLLTGKGQPFASPEALRNAMQRWCKEAEIEGKSSHGIRKAAGHLMALMGATQYEIMSVHGHAQASTSQVYTEGVERRALAQQAAAKLGGMDW
;
A
#
# COMPACT_ATOMS: atom_id res chain seq x y z
N MET A 1 -30.75 -22.88 9.69
CA MET A 1 -29.65 -22.65 10.64
C MET A 1 -29.53 -21.20 11.13
N ASP A 2 -30.18 -20.21 10.49
CA ASP A 2 -30.10 -18.79 10.85
C ASP A 2 -30.81 -18.37 12.15
N GLY A 3 -31.87 -19.08 12.57
CA GLY A 3 -32.66 -18.71 13.75
C GLY A 3 -31.98 -19.03 15.08
N ASP A 4 -31.25 -20.13 15.14
CA ASP A 4 -30.62 -20.63 16.37
C ASP A 4 -29.38 -19.77 16.76
N MET A 5 -28.65 -19.24 15.79
CA MET A 5 -27.49 -18.41 16.04
C MET A 5 -27.86 -17.02 16.59
N ARG A 6 -29.01 -16.45 16.21
CA ARG A 6 -29.51 -15.15 16.72
C ARG A 6 -30.00 -15.23 18.17
N LEU A 7 -30.52 -16.35 18.59
CA LEU A 7 -30.92 -16.62 19.99
C LEU A 7 -29.70 -16.75 20.91
N ARG A 8 -28.61 -17.36 20.40
CA ARG A 8 -27.38 -17.59 21.15
C ARG A 8 -26.46 -16.36 21.24
N PHE A 9 -26.46 -15.51 20.19
CA PHE A 9 -25.61 -14.32 20.09
C PHE A 9 -26.42 -13.08 19.69
N PRO A 10 -27.15 -12.45 20.60
CA PRO A 10 -28.00 -11.30 20.30
C PRO A 10 -27.20 -10.12 19.68
N GLY A 11 -27.65 -9.63 18.53
CA GLY A 11 -27.00 -8.50 17.83
C GLY A 11 -25.79 -8.89 16.96
N LEU A 12 -25.49 -10.17 16.85
CA LEU A 12 -24.55 -10.69 15.85
C LEU A 12 -25.16 -10.54 14.44
N MET A 13 -24.34 -10.15 13.49
CA MET A 13 -24.67 -10.03 12.06
C MET A 13 -23.58 -10.68 11.24
N GLU A 14 -24.00 -11.51 10.31
CA GLU A 14 -23.16 -12.09 9.27
C GLU A 14 -23.39 -11.34 7.96
N GLU A 15 -22.34 -10.96 7.27
CA GLU A 15 -22.39 -10.25 6.00
C GLU A 15 -21.44 -10.96 5.02
N THR A 16 -21.95 -11.38 3.86
CA THR A 16 -21.12 -11.88 2.77
C THR A 16 -20.54 -10.68 1.99
N LEU A 17 -19.24 -10.61 1.91
CA LEU A 17 -18.55 -9.57 1.13
C LEU A 17 -18.60 -9.90 -0.37
N PRO A 18 -18.43 -8.92 -1.27
CA PRO A 18 -18.33 -9.16 -2.72
C PRO A 18 -17.24 -10.15 -3.12
N SER A 19 -16.24 -10.37 -2.25
CA SER A 19 -15.18 -11.37 -2.41
C SER A 19 -15.60 -12.80 -2.04
N GLY A 20 -16.85 -13.02 -1.61
CA GLY A 20 -17.34 -14.28 -1.10
C GLY A 20 -16.97 -14.58 0.37
N ASN A 21 -16.16 -13.77 1.01
CA ASN A 21 -15.77 -13.96 2.40
C ASN A 21 -16.88 -13.51 3.36
N LEU A 22 -17.03 -14.24 4.47
CA LEU A 22 -17.95 -13.88 5.55
C LEU A 22 -17.32 -12.85 6.48
N ARG A 23 -18.10 -11.86 6.88
CA ARG A 23 -17.74 -10.85 7.87
C ARG A 23 -18.74 -10.87 9.01
N TYR A 24 -18.23 -11.02 10.22
CA TYR A 24 -19.04 -10.98 11.45
C TYR A 24 -18.96 -9.62 12.10
N ARG A 25 -20.11 -9.07 12.49
CA ARG A 25 -20.23 -7.81 13.22
C ARG A 25 -21.20 -7.96 14.36
N VAL A 26 -20.93 -7.29 15.47
CA VAL A 26 -21.83 -7.30 16.63
C VAL A 26 -22.25 -5.87 16.99
N ARG A 27 -23.51 -5.72 17.34
CA ARG A 27 -24.05 -4.44 17.82
C ARG A 27 -23.65 -4.22 19.27
N VAL A 28 -23.12 -3.04 19.58
CA VAL A 28 -22.75 -2.66 20.96
C VAL A 28 -24.01 -2.59 21.83
N LYS A 29 -23.95 -3.16 23.04
CA LYS A 29 -25.07 -3.14 23.98
C LYS A 29 -25.47 -1.70 24.32
N GLY A 30 -26.76 -1.39 24.19
CA GLY A 30 -27.27 -0.03 24.44
C GLY A 30 -27.06 0.99 23.32
N GLN A 31 -26.33 0.66 22.24
CA GLN A 31 -26.05 1.59 21.12
C GLN A 31 -26.55 1.03 19.81
N LYS A 32 -27.75 1.43 19.35
CA LYS A 32 -28.43 0.85 18.18
C LYS A 32 -27.64 0.97 16.87
N THR A 33 -26.85 2.01 16.69
CA THR A 33 -26.14 2.31 15.44
C THR A 33 -24.70 1.83 15.42
N ARG A 34 -24.06 1.66 16.60
CA ARG A 34 -22.65 1.27 16.70
C ARG A 34 -22.47 -0.24 16.57
N LYS A 35 -21.60 -0.63 15.64
CA LYS A 35 -21.28 -2.03 15.35
C LYS A 35 -19.76 -2.23 15.39
N ILE A 36 -19.31 -3.31 16.01
CA ILE A 36 -17.91 -3.73 16.04
C ILE A 36 -17.74 -4.93 15.11
N THR A 37 -16.73 -4.89 14.23
CA THR A 37 -16.35 -6.03 13.40
C THR A 37 -15.55 -7.01 14.25
N LEU A 38 -15.97 -8.28 14.25
CA LEU A 38 -15.27 -9.35 14.93
C LEU A 38 -14.20 -9.93 14.00
N PRO A 39 -12.99 -10.19 14.50
CA PRO A 39 -11.89 -10.75 13.69
C PRO A 39 -12.04 -12.25 13.41
N ILE A 40 -12.92 -12.94 14.15
CA ILE A 40 -13.15 -14.38 14.12
C ILE A 40 -14.64 -14.69 14.04
N GLY A 41 -14.98 -15.83 13.46
CA GLY A 41 -16.36 -16.31 13.32
C GLY A 41 -16.78 -17.28 14.45
N PRO A 42 -18.07 -17.69 14.48
CA PRO A 42 -18.65 -18.55 15.52
C PRO A 42 -17.96 -19.91 15.70
N GLU A 43 -17.29 -20.41 14.67
CA GLU A 43 -16.55 -21.68 14.70
C GLU A 43 -15.24 -21.60 15.51
N HIS A 44 -14.80 -20.40 15.88
CA HIS A 44 -13.54 -20.21 16.58
C HIS A 44 -13.73 -20.38 18.09
N PRO A 45 -12.84 -21.10 18.81
CA PRO A 45 -12.96 -21.33 20.26
C PRO A 45 -13.11 -20.03 21.07
N ASP A 46 -12.41 -18.98 20.69
CA ASP A 46 -12.42 -17.69 21.39
C ASP A 46 -13.54 -16.74 20.90
N PHE A 47 -14.47 -17.24 20.06
CA PHE A 47 -15.53 -16.41 19.51
C PHE A 47 -16.40 -15.76 20.59
N GLN A 48 -16.69 -16.48 21.67
CA GLN A 48 -17.53 -15.97 22.75
C GLN A 48 -16.88 -14.77 23.46
N GLU A 49 -15.54 -14.78 23.61
CA GLU A 49 -14.79 -13.67 24.18
C GLU A 49 -14.76 -12.47 23.23
N ALA A 50 -14.48 -12.70 21.94
CA ALA A 50 -14.53 -11.67 20.90
C ALA A 50 -15.93 -11.03 20.79
N TYR A 51 -16.98 -11.85 20.84
CA TYR A 51 -18.36 -11.39 20.85
C TYR A 51 -18.65 -10.53 22.09
N SER A 52 -18.21 -10.97 23.27
CA SER A 52 -18.43 -10.25 24.53
C SER A 52 -17.72 -8.91 24.54
N ALA A 53 -16.47 -8.84 24.09
CA ALA A 53 -15.72 -7.61 23.91
C ALA A 53 -16.44 -6.66 22.93
N GLY A 54 -16.85 -7.15 21.76
CA GLY A 54 -17.60 -6.39 20.78
C GLY A 54 -18.92 -5.86 21.29
N ARG A 55 -19.64 -6.63 22.15
CA ARG A 55 -20.86 -6.19 22.83
C ARG A 55 -20.63 -5.04 23.80
N ARG A 56 -19.44 -4.97 24.42
CA ARG A 56 -19.03 -3.84 25.29
C ARG A 56 -18.53 -2.64 24.49
N GLY A 57 -18.37 -2.77 23.16
CA GLY A 57 -17.84 -1.70 22.30
C GLY A 57 -16.33 -1.69 22.20
N GLU A 58 -15.66 -2.72 22.69
CA GLU A 58 -14.23 -2.94 22.65
C GLU A 58 -13.84 -3.72 21.39
N ARG A 59 -12.65 -3.47 20.87
CA ARG A 59 -12.09 -4.36 19.83
C ARG A 59 -11.43 -5.53 20.52
N TYR A 60 -11.87 -6.74 20.16
CA TYR A 60 -11.21 -7.95 20.63
C TYR A 60 -9.76 -7.96 20.10
N ALA A 61 -8.82 -7.80 21.00
CA ALA A 61 -7.43 -8.10 20.76
C ALA A 61 -7.23 -9.55 21.15
N SER A 62 -7.04 -10.44 20.19
CA SER A 62 -6.74 -11.83 20.45
C SER A 62 -5.45 -11.92 21.28
N SER A 63 -5.61 -11.91 22.60
CA SER A 63 -4.50 -12.11 23.54
C SER A 63 -4.09 -13.58 23.66
N ASN A 64 -4.94 -14.51 23.23
CA ASN A 64 -4.84 -15.92 23.63
C ASN A 64 -4.41 -16.91 22.54
N ILE A 65 -4.38 -16.55 21.26
CA ILE A 65 -3.77 -17.43 20.24
C ILE A 65 -2.23 -17.36 20.34
N VAL A 66 -1.73 -16.34 21.02
CA VAL A 66 -0.29 -16.03 21.12
C VAL A 66 0.38 -16.76 22.30
N ASP A 67 -0.35 -17.13 23.35
CA ASP A 67 0.27 -17.55 24.64
C ASP A 67 0.59 -19.04 24.80
N ARG A 68 0.26 -19.88 23.82
CA ARG A 68 0.62 -21.31 23.86
C ARG A 68 1.42 -21.77 22.65
N VAL A 69 2.31 -20.94 22.15
CA VAL A 69 3.21 -21.37 21.08
C VAL A 69 4.45 -21.97 21.72
N GLU A 70 4.60 -23.27 21.54
CA GLU A 70 5.72 -24.04 22.06
C GLU A 70 7.05 -23.49 21.54
N ALA A 71 8.01 -23.31 22.44
CA ALA A 71 9.38 -22.91 22.06
C ALA A 71 9.96 -23.93 21.07
N GLY A 72 10.68 -23.47 20.07
CA GLY A 72 11.23 -24.36 19.04
C GLY A 72 10.33 -24.56 17.82
N THR A 73 9.16 -23.90 17.75
CA THR A 73 8.25 -23.97 16.61
C THR A 73 8.33 -22.75 15.70
N VAL A 74 7.85 -22.90 14.44
CA VAL A 74 7.68 -21.76 13.49
C VAL A 74 6.81 -20.68 14.11
N GLY A 75 5.75 -21.06 14.84
CA GLY A 75 4.88 -20.11 15.52
C GLY A 75 5.64 -19.23 16.51
N TRP A 76 6.51 -19.83 17.33
CA TRP A 76 7.36 -19.11 18.25
C TRP A 76 8.33 -18.16 17.50
N LEU A 77 8.97 -18.66 16.44
CA LEU A 77 9.91 -17.87 15.62
C LEU A 77 9.23 -16.64 14.99
N VAL A 78 8.06 -16.84 14.38
CA VAL A 78 7.26 -15.75 13.79
C VAL A 78 6.90 -14.70 14.85
N ARG A 79 6.42 -15.14 16.02
CA ARG A 79 6.07 -14.24 17.12
C ARG A 79 7.28 -13.40 17.56
N SER A 80 8.37 -14.06 17.86
CA SER A 80 9.60 -13.40 18.32
C SER A 80 10.12 -12.38 17.31
N TYR A 81 10.04 -12.73 16.00
CA TYR A 81 10.40 -11.80 14.93
C TYR A 81 9.42 -10.62 14.83
N MET A 82 8.12 -10.86 15.00
CA MET A 82 7.11 -9.78 14.96
C MET A 82 7.26 -8.82 16.13
N THR A 83 7.56 -9.32 17.34
CA THR A 83 7.88 -8.47 18.52
C THR A 83 9.11 -7.60 18.24
N HIS A 84 10.14 -8.16 17.62
CA HIS A 84 11.32 -7.36 17.20
C HIS A 84 10.93 -6.25 16.21
N LEU A 85 10.09 -6.55 15.22
CA LEU A 85 9.61 -5.54 14.27
C LEU A 85 8.77 -4.45 14.94
N GLU A 86 7.98 -4.78 15.95
CA GLU A 86 7.23 -3.80 16.75
C GLU A 86 8.17 -2.86 17.50
N GLN A 87 9.24 -3.39 18.10
CA GLN A 87 10.29 -2.58 18.72
C GLN A 87 10.98 -1.66 17.71
N MET A 88 11.29 -2.17 16.50
CA MET A 88 11.86 -1.34 15.42
C MET A 88 10.92 -0.21 14.99
N VAL A 89 9.61 -0.45 14.97
CA VAL A 89 8.65 0.61 14.68
C VAL A 89 8.59 1.63 15.80
N ALA A 90 8.60 1.18 17.05
CA ALA A 90 8.60 2.07 18.21
C ALA A 90 9.85 2.98 18.27
N THR A 91 10.99 2.49 17.80
CA THR A 91 12.25 3.26 17.69
C THR A 91 12.40 4.04 16.38
N GLY A 92 11.41 4.01 15.49
CA GLY A 92 11.48 4.67 14.17
C GLY A 92 12.38 3.98 13.14
N SER A 93 12.96 2.82 13.48
CA SER A 93 13.86 2.05 12.58
C SER A 93 13.10 1.27 11.51
N ALA A 94 11.78 1.10 11.65
CA ALA A 94 10.92 0.49 10.66
C ALA A 94 9.59 1.25 10.56
N SER A 95 8.91 1.14 9.38
CA SER A 95 7.61 1.80 9.21
C SER A 95 6.45 0.95 9.75
N ALA A 96 5.42 1.60 10.29
CA ALA A 96 4.17 0.93 10.70
C ALA A 96 3.51 0.18 9.53
N LEU A 97 3.66 0.67 8.29
CA LEU A 97 3.17 -0.02 7.10
C LEU A 97 3.91 -1.33 6.84
N THR A 98 5.24 -1.35 7.05
CA THR A 98 6.06 -2.58 6.96
C THR A 98 5.57 -3.60 7.98
N LEU A 99 5.37 -3.19 9.22
CA LEU A 99 4.84 -4.07 10.27
C LEU A 99 3.46 -4.63 9.89
N LYS A 100 2.53 -3.78 9.43
CA LYS A 100 1.20 -4.20 8.96
C LYS A 100 1.29 -5.25 7.83
N GLN A 101 2.16 -5.02 6.85
CA GLN A 101 2.37 -5.98 5.75
C GLN A 101 2.96 -7.30 6.26
N ARG A 102 3.93 -7.24 7.16
CA ARG A 102 4.58 -8.43 7.74
C ARG A 102 3.61 -9.25 8.59
N ARG A 103 2.71 -8.60 9.35
CA ARG A 103 1.63 -9.30 10.06
C ARG A 103 0.76 -10.11 9.09
N GLY A 104 0.32 -9.54 7.98
CA GLY A 104 -0.46 -10.28 6.99
C GLY A 104 0.28 -11.45 6.32
N PHE A 105 1.61 -11.43 6.25
CA PHE A 105 2.41 -12.59 5.83
C PHE A 105 2.55 -13.61 6.95
N ALA A 106 2.78 -13.17 8.18
CA ALA A 106 2.86 -14.01 9.37
C ALA A 106 1.56 -14.82 9.55
N ASP A 107 0.40 -14.16 9.53
CA ASP A 107 -0.90 -14.79 9.69
C ASP A 107 -1.13 -15.89 8.62
N ARG A 108 -0.86 -15.57 7.35
CA ARG A 108 -1.01 -16.54 6.26
C ARG A 108 -0.04 -17.71 6.35
N LEU A 109 1.20 -17.46 6.79
CA LEU A 109 2.19 -18.51 6.99
C LEU A 109 1.75 -19.46 8.11
N LEU A 110 1.31 -18.93 9.25
CA LEU A 110 0.92 -19.74 10.42
C LEU A 110 -0.35 -20.56 10.18
N GLN A 111 -1.26 -20.07 9.36
CA GLN A 111 -2.51 -20.77 9.01
C GLN A 111 -2.31 -21.86 7.94
N ARG A 112 -1.18 -21.82 7.21
CA ARG A 112 -0.90 -22.82 6.19
C ARG A 112 -0.69 -24.18 6.81
N GLN A 113 -1.14 -25.22 6.09
CA GLN A 113 -0.83 -26.60 6.43
C GLN A 113 0.37 -27.09 5.63
N SER A 114 1.22 -27.88 6.26
CA SER A 114 2.34 -28.57 5.61
C SER A 114 1.82 -29.54 4.56
N SER A 115 2.47 -29.60 3.43
CA SER A 115 2.11 -30.47 2.31
C SER A 115 3.12 -31.57 2.06
N THR A 116 4.27 -31.57 2.77
CA THR A 116 5.36 -32.52 2.53
C THR A 116 5.74 -33.32 3.78
N GLY A 117 6.28 -34.51 3.55
CA GLY A 117 6.90 -35.35 4.58
C GLY A 117 5.97 -35.79 5.70
N ARG A 118 6.58 -36.09 6.88
CA ARG A 118 5.86 -36.58 8.07
C ARG A 118 4.96 -35.54 8.73
N SER A 119 5.12 -34.28 8.40
CA SER A 119 4.35 -33.17 8.95
C SER A 119 3.15 -32.79 8.08
N SER A 120 2.88 -33.52 6.99
CA SER A 120 1.74 -33.26 6.10
C SER A 120 0.43 -33.15 6.88
N GLY A 121 -0.33 -32.08 6.60
CA GLY A 121 -1.58 -31.76 7.30
C GLY A 121 -1.40 -31.01 8.63
N GLN A 122 -0.18 -30.82 9.13
CA GLN A 122 0.06 -30.02 10.33
C GLN A 122 0.12 -28.51 9.99
N PRO A 123 -0.47 -27.64 10.82
CA PRO A 123 -0.32 -26.20 10.65
C PRO A 123 1.15 -25.77 10.80
N TYR A 124 1.59 -24.85 9.97
CA TYR A 124 2.98 -24.33 10.02
C TYR A 124 3.35 -23.80 11.42
N LYS A 125 2.40 -23.23 12.15
CA LYS A 125 2.64 -22.75 13.52
C LYS A 125 3.24 -23.82 14.45
N ASN A 126 2.95 -25.10 14.19
CA ASN A 126 3.38 -26.24 15.01
C ASN A 126 4.64 -26.94 14.44
N LEU A 127 5.08 -26.58 13.25
CA LEU A 127 6.30 -27.14 12.66
C LEU A 127 7.54 -26.74 13.44
N PRO A 128 8.61 -27.57 13.43
CA PRO A 128 9.93 -27.19 13.93
C PRO A 128 10.39 -25.88 13.28
N MET A 129 11.15 -25.05 14.03
CA MET A 129 11.61 -23.73 13.56
C MET A 129 12.33 -23.76 12.22
N LEU A 130 13.09 -24.80 11.91
CA LEU A 130 13.70 -24.98 10.60
C LEU A 130 12.71 -25.66 9.66
N ILE A 131 12.02 -24.85 8.86
CA ILE A 131 11.13 -25.37 7.81
C ILE A 131 11.98 -26.04 6.74
N PRO A 132 11.72 -27.31 6.37
CA PRO A 132 12.44 -27.97 5.30
C PRO A 132 12.37 -27.18 3.98
N GLU A 133 13.47 -27.19 3.20
CA GLU A 133 13.52 -26.48 1.91
C GLU A 133 12.40 -26.96 0.95
N ALA A 134 12.16 -28.28 0.92
CA ALA A 134 11.06 -28.86 0.12
C ALA A 134 9.69 -28.27 0.46
N GLU A 135 9.45 -27.96 1.73
CA GLU A 135 8.20 -27.35 2.20
C GLU A 135 8.09 -25.88 1.76
N LEU A 136 9.21 -25.17 1.75
CA LEU A 136 9.27 -23.79 1.27
C LEU A 136 9.13 -23.70 -0.26
N LEU A 137 9.63 -24.69 -1.01
CA LEU A 137 9.42 -24.82 -2.45
C LEU A 137 7.95 -25.12 -2.75
N ALA A 138 7.33 -26.07 -2.04
CA ALA A 138 5.90 -26.35 -2.16
C ALA A 138 5.03 -25.11 -1.85
N LEU A 139 5.40 -24.31 -0.84
CA LEU A 139 4.76 -23.01 -0.56
C LEU A 139 4.84 -22.07 -1.76
N VAL A 140 5.99 -21.98 -2.43
CA VAL A 140 6.17 -21.15 -3.63
C VAL A 140 5.30 -21.67 -4.76
N ASP A 141 5.30 -22.98 -5.02
CA ASP A 141 4.54 -23.61 -6.10
C ASP A 141 3.03 -23.38 -5.95
N ASP A 142 2.50 -23.53 -4.75
CA ASP A 142 1.08 -23.28 -4.47
C ASP A 142 0.70 -21.78 -4.64
N MET A 143 1.66 -20.88 -4.54
CA MET A 143 1.44 -19.45 -4.72
C MET A 143 1.73 -18.97 -6.15
N MET A 144 2.04 -19.85 -7.10
CA MET A 144 2.43 -19.46 -8.47
C MET A 144 1.33 -18.78 -9.27
N ALA A 145 0.06 -18.94 -8.91
CA ALA A 145 -1.03 -18.12 -9.47
C ALA A 145 -0.85 -16.60 -9.16
N THR A 146 -0.12 -16.27 -8.09
CA THR A 146 0.18 -14.90 -7.68
C THR A 146 1.68 -14.75 -7.35
N PRO A 147 2.58 -14.81 -8.34
CA PRO A 147 4.02 -14.92 -8.10
C PRO A 147 4.62 -13.70 -7.40
N GLY A 148 4.00 -12.52 -7.55
CA GLY A 148 4.37 -11.33 -6.77
C GLY A 148 4.09 -11.49 -5.27
N ALA A 149 3.00 -12.17 -4.89
CA ALA A 149 2.68 -12.49 -3.51
C ALA A 149 3.65 -13.56 -2.96
N ALA A 150 3.94 -14.61 -3.75
CA ALA A 150 4.95 -15.62 -3.43
C ALA A 150 6.32 -15.00 -3.16
N LYS A 151 6.79 -14.10 -4.03
CA LYS A 151 8.05 -13.37 -3.85
C LYS A 151 8.07 -12.54 -2.55
N ASN A 152 6.97 -11.89 -2.21
CA ASN A 152 6.88 -11.11 -0.97
C ASN A 152 6.80 -12.00 0.28
N MET A 153 6.12 -13.15 0.21
CA MET A 153 6.12 -14.16 1.27
C MET A 153 7.54 -14.68 1.51
N MET A 154 8.28 -15.04 0.46
CA MET A 154 9.67 -15.48 0.58
C MET A 154 10.58 -14.38 1.13
N LYS A 155 10.37 -13.11 0.78
CA LYS A 155 11.08 -11.97 1.41
C LYS A 155 10.81 -11.89 2.92
N PHE A 156 9.58 -12.15 3.34
CA PHE A 156 9.24 -12.20 4.77
C PHE A 156 9.97 -13.33 5.47
N ILE A 157 9.90 -14.55 4.93
CA ILE A 157 10.53 -15.74 5.51
C ILE A 157 12.06 -15.56 5.56
N LYS A 158 12.69 -15.12 4.46
CA LYS A 158 14.13 -14.82 4.41
C LYS A 158 14.56 -13.82 5.48
N ALA A 159 13.80 -12.74 5.66
CA ALA A 159 14.11 -11.71 6.65
C ALA A 159 13.94 -12.22 8.09
N MET A 160 12.93 -13.05 8.35
CA MET A 160 12.73 -13.69 9.64
C MET A 160 13.92 -14.58 10.03
N TYR A 161 14.36 -15.46 9.13
CA TYR A 161 15.53 -16.31 9.39
C TYR A 161 16.83 -15.51 9.43
N ALA A 162 17.02 -14.50 8.60
CA ALA A 162 18.17 -13.60 8.68
C ALA A 162 18.28 -12.89 10.03
N TRP A 163 17.14 -12.59 10.68
CA TRP A 163 17.08 -12.08 12.04
C TRP A 163 17.38 -13.17 13.09
N ALA A 164 16.91 -14.39 12.86
CA ALA A 164 17.00 -15.51 13.81
C ALA A 164 18.41 -16.12 13.93
N VAL A 165 19.13 -16.25 12.81
CA VAL A 165 20.44 -16.91 12.76
C VAL A 165 21.49 -16.23 13.66
N PRO A 166 21.74 -14.91 13.61
CA PRO A 166 22.70 -14.28 14.50
C PRO A 166 22.29 -14.32 15.98
N ARG A 167 21.01 -14.56 16.27
CA ARG A 167 20.47 -14.74 17.63
C ARG A 167 20.52 -16.19 18.11
N LYS A 168 21.10 -17.08 17.30
CA LYS A 168 21.22 -18.52 17.59
C LYS A 168 19.88 -19.24 17.79
N HIS A 169 18.79 -18.69 17.27
CA HIS A 169 17.50 -19.38 17.25
C HIS A 169 17.48 -20.48 16.19
N CYS A 170 18.17 -20.28 15.07
CA CYS A 170 18.33 -21.25 13.99
C CYS A 170 19.79 -21.36 13.57
N ALA A 171 20.21 -22.53 13.11
CA ALA A 171 21.58 -22.76 12.65
C ALA A 171 21.88 -22.08 11.31
N TYR A 172 20.88 -22.02 10.42
CA TYR A 172 21.00 -21.43 9.09
C TYR A 172 19.63 -20.90 8.60
N ASN A 173 19.66 -20.19 7.48
CA ASN A 173 18.44 -19.70 6.83
C ASN A 173 18.01 -20.67 5.71
N PRO A 174 16.98 -21.50 5.92
CA PRO A 174 16.56 -22.50 4.92
C PRO A 174 15.95 -21.88 3.66
N ALA A 175 15.57 -20.60 3.71
CA ALA A 175 15.01 -19.88 2.57
C ALA A 175 16.09 -19.16 1.72
N ALA A 176 17.35 -19.15 2.13
CA ALA A 176 18.39 -18.29 1.52
C ALA A 176 18.52 -18.53 0.01
N GLY A 177 18.57 -19.79 -0.42
CA GLY A 177 18.72 -20.19 -1.83
C GLY A 177 17.45 -20.09 -2.67
N ILE A 178 16.26 -20.01 -2.07
CA ILE A 178 15.00 -20.07 -2.79
C ILE A 178 14.72 -18.75 -3.50
N ASN A 179 14.64 -18.78 -4.81
CA ASN A 179 14.31 -17.64 -5.64
C ASN A 179 12.97 -17.85 -6.36
N VAL A 180 12.06 -16.91 -6.20
CA VAL A 180 10.79 -16.93 -6.93
C VAL A 180 10.98 -16.25 -8.27
N ALA A 181 10.85 -17.02 -9.36
CA ALA A 181 10.88 -16.50 -10.72
C ALA A 181 9.67 -15.58 -10.94
N TYR A 182 9.93 -14.28 -10.88
CA TYR A 182 8.90 -13.26 -11.09
C TYR A 182 9.45 -12.09 -11.89
N LYS A 183 8.98 -11.98 -13.13
CA LYS A 183 9.22 -10.80 -13.97
C LYS A 183 8.11 -9.78 -13.72
N SER A 184 8.46 -8.64 -13.15
CA SER A 184 7.50 -7.56 -12.94
C SER A 184 6.92 -7.08 -14.27
N LYS A 185 5.60 -6.88 -14.33
CA LYS A 185 4.91 -6.31 -15.49
C LYS A 185 5.05 -4.77 -15.58
N GLY A 186 6.07 -4.17 -14.95
CA GLY A 186 6.35 -2.74 -15.04
C GLY A 186 5.60 -1.85 -14.04
N GLY A 187 4.81 -2.42 -13.13
CA GLY A 187 4.04 -1.67 -12.12
C GLY A 187 2.86 -0.90 -12.74
N ALA A 188 2.46 0.22 -12.14
CA ALA A 188 1.30 0.99 -12.60
C ALA A 188 1.49 1.49 -14.04
N THR A 189 0.48 1.32 -14.88
CA THR A 189 0.46 1.84 -16.25
C THR A 189 0.34 3.35 -16.24
N PRO A 190 1.22 4.10 -16.94
CA PRO A 190 1.08 5.55 -17.08
C PRO A 190 -0.25 5.91 -17.74
N TRP A 191 -0.83 7.04 -17.37
CA TRP A 191 -1.98 7.59 -18.07
C TRP A 191 -1.52 8.19 -19.40
N THR A 192 -2.31 7.96 -20.44
CA THR A 192 -2.15 8.61 -21.75
C THR A 192 -2.81 9.99 -21.73
N ILE A 193 -2.51 10.81 -22.73
CA ILE A 193 -3.21 12.11 -22.92
C ILE A 193 -4.72 11.87 -23.08
N SER A 194 -5.12 10.86 -23.84
CA SER A 194 -6.53 10.49 -24.00
C SER A 194 -7.20 10.09 -22.68
N ASP A 195 -6.50 9.36 -21.78
CA ASP A 195 -7.03 9.04 -20.45
C ASP A 195 -7.28 10.32 -19.63
N LEU A 196 -6.33 11.26 -19.68
CA LEU A 196 -6.44 12.55 -18.98
C LEU A 196 -7.61 13.40 -19.51
N GLU A 197 -7.80 13.41 -20.82
CA GLU A 197 -8.90 14.13 -21.49
C GLU A 197 -10.26 13.51 -21.14
N LYS A 198 -10.41 12.18 -21.23
CA LYS A 198 -11.62 11.46 -20.84
C LYS A 198 -12.00 11.74 -19.38
N PHE A 199 -11.00 11.68 -18.49
CA PHE A 199 -11.25 11.93 -17.08
C PHE A 199 -11.72 13.37 -16.83
N ARG A 200 -11.10 14.35 -17.48
CA ARG A 200 -11.47 15.77 -17.36
C ARG A 200 -12.84 16.07 -17.97
N ALA A 201 -13.18 15.43 -19.09
CA ALA A 201 -14.50 15.56 -19.72
C ALA A 201 -15.60 15.03 -18.78
N ARG A 202 -15.37 13.92 -18.08
CA ARG A 202 -16.33 13.34 -17.15
C ARG A 202 -16.41 14.09 -15.83
N HIS A 203 -15.30 14.63 -15.36
CA HIS A 203 -15.18 15.31 -14.06
C HIS A 203 -14.84 16.80 -14.28
N PRO A 204 -15.86 17.69 -14.28
CA PRO A 204 -15.67 19.08 -14.62
C PRO A 204 -14.81 19.83 -13.59
N PHE A 205 -14.28 20.96 -14.01
CA PHE A 205 -13.56 21.91 -13.16
C PHE A 205 -14.39 22.26 -11.91
N GLY A 206 -13.71 22.33 -10.74
CA GLY A 206 -14.37 22.51 -9.44
C GLY A 206 -14.78 21.20 -8.75
N SER A 207 -14.83 20.05 -9.46
CA SER A 207 -15.08 18.76 -8.82
C SER A 207 -13.84 18.26 -8.05
N MET A 208 -14.05 17.49 -6.97
CA MET A 208 -12.98 16.89 -6.19
C MET A 208 -12.14 15.90 -7.04
N ALA A 209 -12.77 15.21 -7.98
CA ALA A 209 -12.06 14.34 -8.93
C ALA A 209 -11.10 15.14 -9.81
N HIS A 210 -11.55 16.27 -10.35
CA HIS A 210 -10.69 17.15 -11.15
C HIS A 210 -9.51 17.71 -10.33
N LEU A 211 -9.77 18.20 -9.10
CA LEU A 211 -8.71 18.64 -8.21
C LEU A 211 -7.72 17.52 -7.93
N THR A 212 -8.21 16.31 -7.68
CA THR A 212 -7.35 15.14 -7.41
C THR A 212 -6.42 14.83 -8.58
N LEU A 213 -6.97 14.80 -9.82
CA LEU A 213 -6.15 14.62 -11.03
C LEU A 213 -5.10 15.72 -11.15
N THR A 214 -5.51 16.98 -11.02
CA THR A 214 -4.65 18.15 -11.15
C THR A 214 -3.54 18.15 -10.08
N LEU A 215 -3.88 17.80 -8.83
CA LEU A 215 -2.90 17.66 -7.75
C LEU A 215 -1.83 16.61 -8.10
N PHE A 216 -2.23 15.41 -8.53
CA PHE A 216 -1.25 14.38 -8.92
C PHE A 216 -0.40 14.78 -10.13
N MET A 217 -0.99 15.44 -11.12
CA MET A 217 -0.26 15.86 -12.32
C MET A 217 0.80 16.94 -12.02
N PHE A 218 0.46 17.95 -11.22
CA PHE A 218 1.32 19.10 -11.00
C PHE A 218 2.25 18.97 -9.78
N THR A 219 2.00 18.01 -8.88
CA THR A 219 2.90 17.73 -7.75
C THR A 219 3.64 16.41 -7.91
N ALA A 220 3.21 15.55 -8.80
CA ALA A 220 3.67 14.16 -8.92
C ALA A 220 3.77 13.43 -7.56
N CYS A 221 3.01 13.83 -6.55
CA CYS A 221 3.09 13.27 -5.20
C CYS A 221 2.59 11.82 -5.15
N ARG A 222 3.00 11.09 -4.12
CA ARG A 222 2.43 9.75 -3.83
C ARG A 222 1.07 9.91 -3.18
N ILE A 223 0.18 8.92 -3.37
CA ILE A 223 -1.16 8.93 -2.78
C ILE A 223 -1.14 9.11 -1.25
N SER A 224 -0.11 8.59 -0.57
CA SER A 224 0.07 8.80 0.88
C SER A 224 0.35 10.26 1.25
N CYS A 225 0.98 11.03 0.35
CA CYS A 225 1.17 12.47 0.53
C CYS A 225 -0.08 13.24 0.10
N ALA A 226 -0.74 12.84 -0.99
CA ALA A 226 -1.92 13.53 -1.50
C ALA A 226 -3.03 13.69 -0.44
N VAL A 227 -3.21 12.69 0.44
CA VAL A 227 -4.22 12.77 1.52
C VAL A 227 -3.85 13.71 2.66
N THR A 228 -2.60 14.19 2.71
CA THR A 228 -2.11 15.10 3.77
C THR A 228 -1.82 16.51 3.25
N LEU A 229 -1.62 16.68 1.93
CA LEU A 229 -1.34 17.99 1.35
C LEU A 229 -2.50 18.97 1.61
N GLY A 230 -2.16 20.16 2.05
CA GLY A 230 -3.13 21.20 2.38
C GLY A 230 -2.52 22.58 2.45
N ARG A 231 -3.35 23.58 2.74
CA ARG A 231 -2.94 25.01 2.75
C ARG A 231 -1.86 25.31 3.79
N SER A 232 -1.75 24.56 4.87
CA SER A 232 -0.68 24.72 5.86
C SER A 232 0.72 24.43 5.33
N MET A 233 0.81 23.81 4.16
CA MET A 233 2.07 23.51 3.46
C MET A 233 2.37 24.49 2.35
N GLU A 234 1.48 25.48 2.12
CA GLU A 234 1.74 26.58 1.17
C GLU A 234 2.73 27.58 1.79
N GLN A 235 3.66 28.05 0.99
CA GLN A 235 4.65 29.07 1.31
C GLN A 235 4.69 30.12 0.21
N THR A 236 5.12 31.32 0.54
CA THR A 236 5.39 32.36 -0.46
C THR A 236 6.91 32.53 -0.59
N ILE A 237 7.45 32.23 -1.76
CA ILE A 237 8.87 32.38 -2.07
C ILE A 237 9.00 33.36 -3.23
N HIS A 238 9.70 34.47 -3.02
CA HIS A 238 9.84 35.56 -4.01
C HIS A 238 8.50 36.06 -4.58
N GLY A 239 7.44 36.08 -3.77
CA GLY A 239 6.11 36.54 -4.18
C GLY A 239 5.25 35.47 -4.86
N GLU A 240 5.80 34.30 -5.15
CA GLU A 240 5.10 33.19 -5.80
C GLU A 240 4.65 32.13 -4.80
N PRO A 241 3.49 31.47 -5.02
CA PRO A 241 3.02 30.42 -4.14
C PRO A 241 3.79 29.12 -4.38
N TRP A 242 4.31 28.53 -3.32
CA TRP A 242 5.03 27.26 -3.30
C TRP A 242 4.35 26.26 -2.39
N LEU A 243 4.57 24.99 -2.63
CA LEU A 243 4.12 23.87 -1.81
C LEU A 243 5.33 23.06 -1.34
N ALA A 244 5.49 22.95 -0.02
CA ALA A 244 6.60 22.24 0.59
C ALA A 244 6.12 21.10 1.49
N TRP A 245 6.66 19.89 1.32
CA TRP A 245 6.33 18.76 2.16
C TRP A 245 7.45 17.72 2.26
N GLN A 246 7.48 16.99 3.37
CA GLN A 246 8.31 15.80 3.53
C GLN A 246 7.50 14.56 3.13
N PRO A 247 7.90 13.80 2.08
CA PRO A 247 7.22 12.57 1.75
C PRO A 247 7.31 11.52 2.86
N ILE A 248 6.20 10.82 3.13
CA ILE A 248 6.07 9.84 4.22
C ILE A 248 6.97 8.60 3.99
N LYS A 249 7.28 8.26 2.73
CA LYS A 249 8.13 7.11 2.42
C LYS A 249 9.56 7.38 2.87
N ALA A 250 10.09 6.50 3.75
CA ALA A 250 11.48 6.56 4.20
C ALA A 250 12.47 6.64 3.02
N GLY A 251 13.53 7.43 3.17
CA GLY A 251 14.53 7.67 2.16
C GLY A 251 14.09 8.60 1.01
N SER A 252 12.91 9.21 1.08
CA SER A 252 12.53 10.27 0.14
C SER A 252 13.13 11.60 0.59
N ARG A 253 13.47 12.46 -0.37
CA ARG A 253 13.91 13.84 -0.11
C ARG A 253 12.71 14.76 0.10
N PRO A 254 12.86 15.85 0.87
CA PRO A 254 11.90 16.95 0.91
C PRO A 254 11.57 17.41 -0.52
N VAL A 255 10.33 17.83 -0.73
CA VAL A 255 9.87 18.37 -2.02
C VAL A 255 9.37 19.78 -1.78
N GLU A 256 9.90 20.71 -2.56
CA GLU A 256 9.48 22.10 -2.63
C GLU A 256 9.28 22.46 -4.10
N ILE A 257 8.06 22.82 -4.47
CA ILE A 257 7.70 23.13 -5.86
C ILE A 257 6.79 24.34 -5.94
N PRO A 258 6.85 25.13 -7.01
CA PRO A 258 5.88 26.20 -7.25
C PRO A 258 4.48 25.62 -7.46
N ILE A 259 3.45 26.28 -6.93
CA ILE A 259 2.07 25.95 -7.22
C ILE A 259 1.70 26.61 -8.55
N LEU A 260 1.78 25.83 -9.63
CA LEU A 260 1.49 26.34 -10.97
C LEU A 260 0.04 26.80 -11.12
N PRO A 261 -0.25 27.78 -12.01
CA PRO A 261 -1.58 28.36 -12.14
C PRO A 261 -2.74 27.38 -12.31
N PRO A 262 -2.61 26.26 -13.07
CA PRO A 262 -3.71 25.30 -13.17
C PRO A 262 -4.06 24.61 -11.84
N LEU A 263 -3.03 24.30 -11.04
CA LEU A 263 -3.24 23.69 -9.71
C LEU A 263 -3.83 24.72 -8.74
N LEU A 264 -3.28 25.94 -8.73
CA LEU A 264 -3.77 27.02 -7.87
C LEU A 264 -5.25 27.33 -8.15
N LYS A 265 -5.62 27.43 -9.42
CA LYS A 265 -7.03 27.63 -9.83
C LYS A 265 -7.92 26.48 -9.35
N ALA A 266 -7.48 25.22 -9.51
CA ALA A 266 -8.24 24.06 -9.07
C ALA A 266 -8.42 24.01 -7.55
N ILE A 267 -7.40 24.39 -6.78
CA ILE A 267 -7.46 24.51 -5.31
C ILE A 267 -8.45 25.62 -4.90
N ARG A 268 -8.35 26.78 -5.51
CA ARG A 268 -9.17 27.97 -5.16
C ARG A 268 -10.65 27.82 -5.61
N ALA A 269 -10.94 26.96 -6.58
CA ALA A 269 -12.29 26.68 -7.05
C ALA A 269 -13.10 25.77 -6.10
N GLN A 270 -12.47 25.19 -5.05
CA GLN A 270 -13.17 24.33 -4.11
C GLN A 270 -14.04 25.16 -3.16
N THR A 271 -15.32 24.80 -3.08
CA THR A 271 -16.28 25.40 -2.13
C THR A 271 -16.10 24.86 -0.71
N LEU A 272 -15.72 23.58 -0.59
CA LEU A 272 -15.40 22.96 0.69
C LEU A 272 -13.93 23.20 1.01
N ILE A 273 -13.69 23.82 2.16
CA ILE A 273 -12.35 24.11 2.67
C ILE A 273 -12.12 23.29 3.94
N GLY A 274 -10.99 22.61 3.98
CA GLY A 274 -10.60 21.79 5.11
C GLY A 274 -9.08 21.82 5.34
N PRO A 275 -8.58 21.03 6.30
CA PRO A 275 -7.16 20.98 6.61
C PRO A 275 -6.31 20.42 5.45
N THR A 276 -6.91 19.65 4.54
CA THR A 276 -6.27 19.11 3.34
C THR A 276 -6.96 19.60 2.08
N TYR A 277 -6.28 19.58 0.92
CA TYR A 277 -6.89 19.93 -0.35
C TYR A 277 -7.97 18.93 -0.77
N LEU A 278 -7.70 17.63 -0.53
CA LEU A 278 -8.60 16.56 -0.94
C LEU A 278 -9.52 16.20 0.21
N LEU A 279 -10.81 16.37 -0.03
CA LEU A 279 -11.86 16.11 0.93
C LEU A 279 -12.86 15.08 0.39
N THR A 280 -13.52 14.36 1.29
CA THR A 280 -14.66 13.52 0.97
C THR A 280 -15.89 14.38 0.65
N GLY A 281 -16.96 13.80 0.09
CA GLY A 281 -18.23 14.51 -0.12
C GLY A 281 -18.90 15.05 1.16
N LYS A 282 -18.36 14.68 2.34
CA LYS A 282 -18.79 15.22 3.65
C LYS A 282 -17.89 16.35 4.16
N GLY A 283 -16.98 16.86 3.33
CA GLY A 283 -16.03 17.92 3.71
C GLY A 283 -14.94 17.48 4.68
N GLN A 284 -14.72 16.17 4.89
CA GLN A 284 -13.69 15.65 5.76
C GLN A 284 -12.48 15.15 4.98
N PRO A 285 -11.26 15.27 5.49
CA PRO A 285 -10.09 14.65 4.88
C PRO A 285 -10.29 13.15 4.62
N PHE A 286 -9.66 12.63 3.57
CA PHE A 286 -9.61 11.19 3.37
C PHE A 286 -8.88 10.51 4.53
N ALA A 287 -9.53 9.58 5.21
CA ALA A 287 -9.01 8.92 6.40
C ALA A 287 -7.75 8.05 6.12
N SER A 288 -7.52 7.68 4.87
CA SER A 288 -6.34 6.88 4.47
C SER A 288 -6.07 6.98 2.97
N PRO A 289 -4.85 6.62 2.52
CA PRO A 289 -4.53 6.47 1.10
C PRO A 289 -5.45 5.47 0.38
N GLU A 290 -5.91 4.42 1.08
CA GLU A 290 -6.86 3.44 0.54
C GLU A 290 -8.22 4.06 0.26
N ALA A 291 -8.70 4.95 1.12
CA ALA A 291 -9.97 5.65 0.92
C ALA A 291 -9.90 6.54 -0.34
N LEU A 292 -8.81 7.28 -0.55
CA LEU A 292 -8.59 8.06 -1.77
C LEU A 292 -8.43 7.16 -3.00
N ARG A 293 -7.74 6.01 -2.87
CA ARG A 293 -7.61 5.02 -3.96
C ARG A 293 -8.97 4.52 -4.41
N ASN A 294 -9.86 4.18 -3.47
CA ASN A 294 -11.20 3.71 -3.77
C ASN A 294 -12.04 4.81 -4.46
N ALA A 295 -11.88 6.07 -4.05
CA ALA A 295 -12.50 7.20 -4.73
C ALA A 295 -11.97 7.35 -6.17
N MET A 296 -10.64 7.28 -6.37
CA MET A 296 -10.03 7.31 -7.70
C MET A 296 -10.52 6.19 -8.60
N GLN A 297 -10.63 4.96 -8.09
CA GLN A 297 -11.15 3.83 -8.87
C GLN A 297 -12.59 4.07 -9.32
N ARG A 298 -13.44 4.62 -8.45
CA ARG A 298 -14.81 4.99 -8.80
C ARG A 298 -14.81 6.05 -9.89
N TRP A 299 -14.05 7.12 -9.75
CA TRP A 299 -13.95 8.19 -10.76
C TRP A 299 -13.39 7.70 -12.09
N CYS A 300 -12.39 6.80 -12.07
CA CYS A 300 -11.91 6.16 -13.29
C CYS A 300 -13.02 5.35 -13.97
N LYS A 301 -13.79 4.56 -13.21
CA LYS A 301 -14.93 3.80 -13.74
C LYS A 301 -16.01 4.71 -14.35
N GLU A 302 -16.33 5.83 -13.69
CA GLU A 302 -17.26 6.83 -14.19
C GLU A 302 -16.80 7.49 -15.50
N ALA A 303 -15.47 7.57 -15.71
CA ALA A 303 -14.83 8.10 -16.92
C ALA A 303 -14.47 6.99 -17.95
N GLU A 304 -14.92 5.76 -17.74
CA GLU A 304 -14.65 4.60 -18.61
C GLU A 304 -13.13 4.36 -18.82
N ILE A 305 -12.37 4.53 -17.74
CA ILE A 305 -10.92 4.32 -17.72
C ILE A 305 -10.61 3.10 -16.87
N GLU A 306 -10.09 2.04 -17.50
CA GLU A 306 -9.76 0.78 -16.85
C GLU A 306 -8.26 0.61 -16.61
N GLY A 307 -7.89 -0.16 -15.57
CA GLY A 307 -6.51 -0.55 -15.29
C GLY A 307 -5.58 0.59 -14.86
N LYS A 308 -6.11 1.79 -14.60
CA LYS A 308 -5.35 2.98 -14.23
C LYS A 308 -5.40 3.27 -12.73
N SER A 309 -4.42 4.00 -12.25
CA SER A 309 -4.28 4.33 -10.83
C SER A 309 -3.64 5.71 -10.63
N SER A 310 -3.71 6.27 -9.42
CA SER A 310 -3.01 7.51 -9.05
C SER A 310 -1.49 7.42 -9.27
N HIS A 311 -0.89 6.23 -9.09
CA HIS A 311 0.54 6.04 -9.39
C HIS A 311 0.83 6.11 -10.89
N GLY A 312 -0.15 5.72 -11.73
CA GLY A 312 -0.08 5.91 -13.19
C GLY A 312 -0.10 7.39 -13.59
N ILE A 313 -0.85 8.26 -12.87
CA ILE A 313 -0.83 9.71 -13.09
C ILE A 313 0.55 10.28 -12.77
N ARG A 314 1.13 9.90 -11.62
CA ARG A 314 2.50 10.31 -11.26
C ARG A 314 3.53 9.88 -12.31
N LYS A 315 3.39 8.68 -12.89
CA LYS A 315 4.23 8.24 -14.01
C LYS A 315 4.00 9.08 -15.25
N ALA A 316 2.74 9.40 -15.59
CA ALA A 316 2.43 10.27 -16.72
C ALA A 316 3.05 11.67 -16.56
N ALA A 317 2.96 12.25 -15.34
CA ALA A 317 3.61 13.53 -15.05
C ALA A 317 5.13 13.49 -15.31
N GLY A 318 5.82 12.43 -14.85
CA GLY A 318 7.25 12.23 -15.12
C GLY A 318 7.57 12.08 -16.61
N HIS A 319 6.76 11.31 -17.35
CA HIS A 319 6.92 11.15 -18.81
C HIS A 319 6.67 12.47 -19.56
N LEU A 320 5.64 13.24 -19.18
CA LEU A 320 5.36 14.53 -19.80
C LEU A 320 6.47 15.54 -19.53
N MET A 321 7.01 15.59 -18.31
CA MET A 321 8.18 16.43 -18.02
C MET A 321 9.38 16.03 -18.89
N ALA A 322 9.66 14.73 -19.02
CA ALA A 322 10.74 14.25 -19.89
C ALA A 322 10.50 14.61 -21.37
N LEU A 323 9.26 14.48 -21.88
CA LEU A 323 8.88 14.88 -23.23
C LEU A 323 9.10 16.38 -23.48
N MET A 324 8.93 17.21 -22.45
CA MET A 324 9.18 18.66 -22.49
C MET A 324 10.65 19.01 -22.25
N GLY A 325 11.55 18.03 -22.19
CA GLY A 325 12.99 18.24 -22.08
C GLY A 325 13.52 18.33 -20.64
N ALA A 326 12.70 18.04 -19.64
CA ALA A 326 13.17 18.03 -18.26
C ALA A 326 14.22 16.91 -18.05
N THR A 327 15.29 17.27 -17.38
CA THR A 327 16.36 16.35 -16.99
C THR A 327 15.90 15.39 -15.91
N GLN A 328 16.58 14.25 -15.77
CA GLN A 328 16.31 13.32 -14.68
C GLN A 328 16.44 13.96 -13.29
N TYR A 329 17.27 14.98 -13.10
CA TYR A 329 17.45 15.69 -11.84
C TYR A 329 16.27 16.63 -11.53
N GLU A 330 15.72 17.29 -12.54
CA GLU A 330 14.49 18.09 -12.39
C GLU A 330 13.30 17.21 -12.04
N ILE A 331 13.14 16.10 -12.77
CA ILE A 331 12.11 15.10 -12.45
C ILE A 331 12.32 14.53 -11.04
N MET A 332 13.57 14.24 -10.65
CA MET A 332 13.92 13.76 -9.31
C MET A 332 13.48 14.73 -8.22
N SER A 333 13.68 16.03 -8.42
CA SER A 333 13.31 17.08 -7.47
C SER A 333 11.80 17.14 -7.25
N VAL A 334 11.02 17.15 -8.34
CA VAL A 334 9.54 17.15 -8.27
C VAL A 334 8.99 15.85 -7.65
N HIS A 335 9.59 14.71 -7.97
CA HIS A 335 9.14 13.41 -7.49
C HIS A 335 9.63 13.09 -6.06
N GLY A 336 10.56 13.85 -5.50
CA GLY A 336 11.19 13.54 -4.21
C GLY A 336 11.92 12.19 -4.23
N HIS A 337 12.63 11.89 -5.35
CA HIS A 337 13.48 10.71 -5.43
C HIS A 337 14.84 10.99 -4.81
N ALA A 338 15.39 10.01 -4.10
CA ALA A 338 16.73 10.13 -3.51
C ALA A 338 17.83 9.77 -4.50
N GLN A 339 17.50 9.03 -5.58
CA GLN A 339 18.46 8.55 -6.57
C GLN A 339 17.95 8.85 -7.99
N ALA A 340 18.84 9.33 -8.84
CA ALA A 340 18.56 9.65 -10.24
C ALA A 340 18.09 8.43 -11.05
N SER A 341 18.63 7.23 -10.76
CA SER A 341 18.21 5.97 -11.39
C SER A 341 16.72 5.67 -11.24
N THR A 342 16.06 6.19 -10.20
CA THR A 342 14.61 6.06 -10.04
C THR A 342 13.84 6.94 -11.03
N SER A 343 14.42 8.06 -11.45
CA SER A 343 13.83 8.98 -12.43
C SER A 343 14.19 8.62 -13.86
N GLN A 344 15.27 7.86 -14.06
CA GLN A 344 15.75 7.40 -15.36
C GLN A 344 14.65 6.62 -16.14
N VAL A 345 13.79 5.90 -15.44
CA VAL A 345 12.66 5.17 -16.04
C VAL A 345 11.72 6.08 -16.85
N TYR A 346 11.68 7.39 -16.54
CA TYR A 346 10.84 8.35 -17.25
C TYR A 346 11.53 8.91 -18.49
N THR A 347 12.84 8.96 -18.51
CA THR A 347 13.65 9.55 -19.56
C THR A 347 14.09 8.52 -20.61
N GLU A 348 14.33 7.26 -20.24
CA GLU A 348 14.80 6.20 -21.16
C GLU A 348 13.96 5.99 -22.42
N GLY A 349 12.65 6.22 -22.38
CA GLY A 349 11.74 6.02 -23.51
C GLY A 349 11.60 7.24 -24.44
N VAL A 350 11.85 8.43 -23.91
CA VAL A 350 11.62 9.72 -24.59
C VAL A 350 12.90 10.27 -25.20
N GLU A 351 14.02 10.02 -24.54
CA GLU A 351 15.27 10.72 -24.79
C GLU A 351 15.98 10.33 -26.08
N ARG A 352 15.88 9.08 -26.53
CA ARG A 352 16.72 8.68 -27.67
C ARG A 352 16.47 9.47 -28.94
N ARG A 353 15.22 9.74 -29.30
CA ARG A 353 14.90 10.55 -30.49
C ARG A 353 15.16 12.03 -30.26
N ALA A 354 14.67 12.58 -29.15
CA ALA A 354 14.85 13.98 -28.82
C ALA A 354 16.33 14.33 -28.59
N LEU A 355 17.07 13.49 -27.87
CA LEU A 355 18.50 13.66 -27.67
C LEU A 355 19.29 13.50 -28.96
N ALA A 356 18.93 12.50 -29.81
CA ALA A 356 19.56 12.35 -31.12
C ALA A 356 19.31 13.58 -32.01
N GLN A 357 18.10 14.12 -32.00
CA GLN A 357 17.75 15.32 -32.74
C GLN A 357 18.48 16.57 -32.22
N GLN A 358 18.57 16.73 -30.89
CA GLN A 358 19.33 17.83 -30.26
C GLN A 358 20.84 17.70 -30.52
N ALA A 359 21.38 16.49 -30.41
CA ALA A 359 22.77 16.19 -30.72
C ALA A 359 23.09 16.47 -32.21
N ALA A 360 22.20 16.02 -33.12
CA ALA A 360 22.33 16.31 -34.55
C ALA A 360 22.26 17.81 -34.86
N ALA A 361 21.36 18.56 -34.19
CA ALA A 361 21.29 20.00 -34.35
C ALA A 361 22.56 20.72 -33.90
N LYS A 362 23.20 20.26 -32.80
CA LYS A 362 24.49 20.80 -32.35
C LYS A 362 25.61 20.49 -33.33
N LEU A 363 25.62 19.30 -33.93
CA LEU A 363 26.60 18.92 -34.97
C LEU A 363 26.38 19.71 -36.26
N GLY A 364 25.10 19.92 -36.65
CA GLY A 364 24.76 20.70 -37.85
C GLY A 364 25.10 22.17 -37.77
N GLY A 365 25.45 22.72 -36.60
CA GLY A 365 25.96 24.08 -36.41
C GLY A 365 27.48 24.20 -36.45
N MET A 366 28.19 23.09 -36.73
CA MET A 366 29.66 23.14 -36.91
C MET A 366 29.99 23.52 -38.34
N ASP A 367 30.90 24.47 -38.51
CA ASP A 367 31.52 24.78 -39.78
C ASP A 367 32.48 23.65 -40.16
N TRP A 368 32.22 22.99 -41.28
CA TRP A 368 33.04 21.90 -41.84
C TRP A 368 33.81 22.37 -43.04
#